data_0e7c22c8c0cdd4ce5baf0ab8eb19fb10
#
_entry.id   0e7c22c8c0cdd4ce5baf0ab8eb19fb10
#
_cell.length_a   1.000
_cell.length_b   1.000
_cell.length_c   1.000
_cell.angle_alpha   90.00
_cell.angle_beta   90.00
_cell.angle_gamma   90.00
#
_symmetry.space_group_name_H-M   'P 1'
#
loop_
_entity.id
_entity.type
_entity.pdbx_description
1 polymer ?
#
loop_
_entity_poly.entity_id
_entity_poly.type
_entity_poly.pdbx_seq_one_letter_code
_entity_poly.pdbx_strand_id
1 'polypeptide(L)'
;VKGGRCESCEGDGVIKVEMHFLSDVYVKCDKCDGQRYNPQTLEILFKTKNINDILNFTVAKALEFFENIPIISKKLEILNEVGLSYIKLGQNATTLSGGEAQRIKLAKELIRRDTGKTLYVLDEPTTGLHFHDVAKLLQVLNKLKERGNTLIIIEHNLEVIKTADWVIDLGPEGGTGGGYVISEGTPEQVSKNKKSY
;
A
#
# COMPACT_ATOMS: atom_id res chain seq x y z
N VAL A 1 -7.43 -21.40 -8.76
CA VAL A 1 -7.68 -22.77 -9.25
C VAL A 1 -8.47 -22.62 -10.54
N LYS A 2 -7.98 -23.19 -11.67
CA LYS A 2 -8.78 -23.32 -12.90
C LYS A 2 -10.02 -24.19 -12.54
N GLY A 3 -11.22 -23.68 -12.79
CA GLY A 3 -12.48 -24.39 -12.55
C GLY A 3 -13.27 -23.98 -11.31
N GLY A 4 -12.70 -23.21 -10.37
CA GLY A 4 -13.44 -22.70 -9.20
C GLY A 4 -13.91 -21.26 -9.30
N ARG A 5 -13.44 -20.52 -10.29
CA ARG A 5 -13.83 -19.13 -10.54
C ARG A 5 -15.13 -19.05 -11.32
N CYS A 6 -15.84 -17.94 -11.15
CA CYS A 6 -16.96 -17.62 -12.03
C CYS A 6 -16.47 -17.47 -13.50
N GLU A 7 -17.05 -18.22 -14.41
CA GLU A 7 -16.65 -18.23 -15.82
C GLU A 7 -16.90 -16.91 -16.52
N SER A 8 -17.93 -16.15 -16.09
CA SER A 8 -18.33 -14.88 -16.72
C SER A 8 -17.37 -13.73 -16.41
N CYS A 9 -16.88 -13.62 -15.17
CA CYS A 9 -15.96 -12.56 -14.75
C CYS A 9 -14.55 -13.07 -14.46
N GLU A 10 -14.26 -14.36 -14.73
CA GLU A 10 -12.96 -14.99 -14.52
C GLU A 10 -12.41 -14.86 -13.09
N GLY A 11 -13.29 -14.55 -12.14
CA GLY A 11 -12.94 -14.37 -10.73
C GLY A 11 -12.74 -12.91 -10.30
N ASP A 12 -12.99 -11.93 -11.16
CA ASP A 12 -12.86 -10.51 -10.82
C ASP A 12 -14.05 -9.99 -10.00
N GLY A 13 -15.21 -10.67 -10.09
CA GLY A 13 -16.45 -10.25 -9.42
C GLY A 13 -17.14 -9.06 -10.10
N VAL A 14 -16.47 -8.43 -11.07
CA VAL A 14 -16.96 -7.32 -11.86
C VAL A 14 -16.70 -7.58 -13.34
N ILE A 15 -17.49 -6.95 -14.21
CA ILE A 15 -17.32 -6.96 -15.65
C ILE A 15 -16.94 -5.55 -16.08
N LYS A 16 -15.87 -5.43 -16.83
CA LYS A 16 -15.44 -4.16 -17.41
C LYS A 16 -16.33 -3.83 -18.61
N VAL A 17 -16.95 -2.66 -18.59
CA VAL A 17 -17.68 -2.10 -19.70
C VAL A 17 -16.85 -0.97 -20.30
N GLU A 18 -16.33 -1.17 -21.50
CA GLU A 18 -15.53 -0.17 -22.20
C GLU A 18 -16.43 0.92 -22.76
N MET A 19 -16.09 2.17 -22.47
CA MET A 19 -16.81 3.34 -22.96
C MET A 19 -15.87 4.16 -23.85
N HIS A 20 -16.17 4.25 -25.14
CA HIS A 20 -15.29 4.85 -26.15
C HIS A 20 -14.84 6.29 -25.88
N PHE A 21 -15.58 7.08 -25.11
CA PHE A 21 -15.28 8.49 -24.82
C PHE A 21 -15.22 8.83 -23.32
N LEU A 22 -15.43 7.84 -22.43
CA LEU A 22 -15.43 8.00 -20.99
C LEU A 22 -14.53 6.93 -20.35
N SER A 23 -14.18 7.13 -19.09
CA SER A 23 -13.48 6.11 -18.34
C SER A 23 -14.28 4.81 -18.26
N ASP A 24 -13.58 3.67 -18.36
CA ASP A 24 -14.21 2.36 -18.25
C ASP A 24 -15.00 2.21 -16.94
N VAL A 25 -16.19 1.61 -17.05
CA VAL A 25 -17.07 1.36 -15.91
C VAL A 25 -16.99 -0.12 -15.53
N TYR A 26 -16.86 -0.39 -14.23
CA TYR A 26 -16.86 -1.73 -13.69
C TYR A 26 -18.21 -2.05 -13.05
N VAL A 27 -18.92 -2.98 -13.63
CA VAL A 27 -20.27 -3.41 -13.18
C VAL A 27 -20.16 -4.74 -12.44
N LYS A 28 -20.90 -4.90 -11.38
CA LYS A 28 -20.97 -6.16 -10.63
C LYS A 28 -21.38 -7.31 -11.58
N CYS A 29 -20.71 -8.45 -11.49
CA CYS A 29 -21.03 -9.60 -12.31
C CYS A 29 -22.36 -10.23 -11.89
N ASP A 30 -23.34 -10.25 -12.80
CA ASP A 30 -24.70 -10.77 -12.55
C ASP A 30 -24.69 -12.28 -12.27
N LYS A 31 -23.77 -13.05 -12.89
CA LYS A 31 -23.72 -14.51 -12.72
C LYS A 31 -23.27 -14.96 -11.33
N CYS A 32 -22.28 -14.31 -10.74
CA CYS A 32 -21.79 -14.66 -9.42
C CYS A 32 -22.17 -13.65 -8.34
N ASP A 33 -22.94 -12.65 -8.69
CA ASP A 33 -23.32 -11.56 -7.78
C ASP A 33 -22.12 -10.95 -7.03
N GLY A 34 -21.01 -10.76 -7.75
CA GLY A 34 -19.77 -10.23 -7.19
C GLY A 34 -18.98 -11.21 -6.32
N GLN A 35 -19.44 -12.45 -6.14
CA GLN A 35 -18.80 -13.45 -5.26
C GLN A 35 -17.55 -14.10 -5.86
N ARG A 36 -17.25 -13.87 -7.15
CA ARG A 36 -16.02 -14.28 -7.86
C ARG A 36 -15.87 -15.77 -8.14
N TYR A 37 -16.55 -16.63 -7.42
CA TYR A 37 -16.41 -18.08 -7.49
C TYR A 37 -17.75 -18.74 -7.85
N ASN A 38 -17.67 -19.98 -8.32
CA ASN A 38 -18.84 -20.81 -8.57
C ASN A 38 -19.46 -21.34 -7.27
N PRO A 39 -20.74 -21.75 -7.29
CA PRO A 39 -21.44 -22.24 -6.08
C PRO A 39 -20.70 -23.37 -5.37
N GLN A 40 -20.14 -24.34 -6.09
CA GLN A 40 -19.43 -25.48 -5.51
C GLN A 40 -18.20 -25.04 -4.71
N THR A 41 -17.47 -24.02 -5.19
CA THR A 41 -16.33 -23.46 -4.46
C THR A 41 -16.77 -22.70 -3.21
N LEU A 42 -17.92 -22.03 -3.27
CA LEU A 42 -18.46 -21.28 -2.14
C LEU A 42 -19.04 -22.17 -1.02
N GLU A 43 -19.34 -23.44 -1.31
CA GLU A 43 -19.74 -24.44 -0.29
C GLU A 43 -18.58 -24.84 0.62
N ILE A 44 -17.31 -24.65 0.19
CA ILE A 44 -16.13 -24.98 0.98
C ILE A 44 -15.94 -23.94 2.07
N LEU A 45 -15.98 -24.38 3.33
CA LEU A 45 -15.87 -23.52 4.50
C LEU A 45 -14.58 -23.77 5.29
N PHE A 46 -13.95 -22.72 5.74
CA PHE A 46 -12.89 -22.73 6.75
C PHE A 46 -13.33 -21.88 7.93
N LYS A 47 -13.41 -22.43 9.14
CA LYS A 47 -13.95 -21.76 10.32
C LYS A 47 -15.29 -21.04 10.02
N THR A 48 -16.23 -21.75 9.37
CA THR A 48 -17.56 -21.26 8.97
C THR A 48 -17.58 -20.14 7.91
N LYS A 49 -16.46 -19.82 7.29
CA LYS A 49 -16.33 -18.77 6.25
C LYS A 49 -15.90 -19.39 4.92
N ASN A 50 -16.54 -18.99 3.85
CA ASN A 50 -16.11 -19.32 2.50
C ASN A 50 -15.08 -18.30 1.98
N ILE A 51 -14.53 -18.55 0.80
CA ILE A 51 -13.49 -17.69 0.22
C ILE A 51 -14.01 -16.27 -0.07
N ASN A 52 -15.28 -16.08 -0.44
CA ASN A 52 -15.85 -14.77 -0.66
C ASN A 52 -15.95 -13.96 0.65
N ASP A 53 -16.37 -14.63 1.75
CA ASP A 53 -16.39 -14.00 3.08
C ASP A 53 -15.00 -13.52 3.48
N ILE A 54 -13.99 -14.37 3.27
CA ILE A 54 -12.58 -14.06 3.59
C ILE A 54 -12.06 -12.89 2.75
N LEU A 55 -12.36 -12.86 1.45
CA LEU A 55 -11.97 -11.76 0.58
C LEU A 55 -12.65 -10.43 0.95
N ASN A 56 -13.79 -10.48 1.62
CA ASN A 56 -14.46 -9.29 2.15
C ASN A 56 -13.95 -8.85 3.53
N PHE A 57 -13.07 -9.61 4.19
CA PHE A 57 -12.43 -9.17 5.41
C PHE A 57 -11.47 -8.02 5.12
N THR A 58 -11.40 -7.07 6.05
CA THR A 58 -10.28 -6.13 6.12
C THR A 58 -9.01 -6.87 6.52
N VAL A 59 -7.84 -6.29 6.25
CA VAL A 59 -6.56 -6.85 6.69
C VAL A 59 -6.56 -7.08 8.21
N ALA A 60 -7.09 -6.14 9.00
CA ALA A 60 -7.19 -6.28 10.46
C ALA A 60 -8.02 -7.51 10.84
N LYS A 61 -9.23 -7.65 10.28
CA LYS A 61 -10.11 -8.80 10.56
C LYS A 61 -9.51 -10.13 10.08
N ALA A 62 -8.83 -10.11 8.95
CA ALA A 62 -8.16 -11.30 8.44
C ALA A 62 -6.98 -11.72 9.34
N LEU A 63 -6.26 -10.76 9.91
CA LEU A 63 -5.17 -11.01 10.85
C LEU A 63 -5.67 -11.77 12.09
N GLU A 64 -6.77 -11.35 12.69
CA GLU A 64 -7.43 -12.04 13.80
C GLU A 64 -7.89 -13.43 13.39
N PHE A 65 -8.53 -13.56 12.23
CA PHE A 65 -9.05 -14.84 11.73
C PHE A 65 -7.98 -15.89 11.47
N PHE A 66 -6.81 -15.44 10.95
CA PHE A 66 -5.66 -16.29 10.59
C PHE A 66 -4.53 -16.27 11.61
N GLU A 67 -4.75 -15.80 12.85
CA GLU A 67 -3.71 -15.67 13.90
C GLU A 67 -2.88 -16.96 14.08
N ASN A 68 -3.52 -18.13 14.02
CA ASN A 68 -2.89 -19.44 14.19
C ASN A 68 -2.29 -20.02 12.90
N ILE A 69 -2.19 -19.25 11.81
CA ILE A 69 -1.61 -19.67 10.53
C ILE A 69 -0.45 -18.76 10.16
N PRO A 70 0.79 -19.05 10.63
CA PRO A 70 1.94 -18.13 10.52
C PRO A 70 2.29 -17.71 9.09
N ILE A 71 2.04 -18.57 8.09
CA ILE A 71 2.31 -18.28 6.68
C ILE A 71 1.43 -17.13 6.17
N ILE A 72 0.23 -16.97 6.73
CA ILE A 72 -0.74 -15.95 6.35
C ILE A 72 -0.59 -14.75 7.30
N SER A 73 -0.61 -14.97 8.63
CA SER A 73 -0.59 -13.89 9.62
C SER A 73 0.61 -12.97 9.46
N LYS A 74 1.83 -13.51 9.26
CA LYS A 74 3.03 -12.69 9.00
C LYS A 74 2.91 -11.75 7.81
N LYS A 75 2.21 -12.14 6.74
CA LYS A 75 1.99 -11.26 5.59
C LYS A 75 0.96 -10.18 5.89
N LEU A 76 -0.07 -10.53 6.65
CA LEU A 76 -1.11 -9.60 7.07
C LEU A 76 -0.58 -8.59 8.10
N GLU A 77 0.32 -9.02 9.00
CA GLU A 77 1.04 -8.16 9.94
C GLU A 77 1.78 -7.04 9.20
N ILE A 78 2.52 -7.39 8.14
CA ILE A 78 3.26 -6.40 7.34
C ILE A 78 2.30 -5.42 6.66
N LEU A 79 1.17 -5.89 6.12
CA LEU A 79 0.15 -5.01 5.55
C LEU A 79 -0.46 -4.07 6.62
N ASN A 80 -0.65 -4.56 7.83
CA ASN A 80 -1.12 -3.75 8.95
C ASN A 80 -0.06 -2.72 9.41
N GLU A 81 1.24 -3.11 9.44
CA GLU A 81 2.36 -2.23 9.78
C GLU A 81 2.50 -1.06 8.80
N VAL A 82 2.24 -1.27 7.51
CA VAL A 82 2.28 -0.18 6.49
C VAL A 82 0.99 0.67 6.46
N GLY A 83 0.10 0.54 7.46
CA GLY A 83 -1.12 1.35 7.57
C GLY A 83 -2.25 0.92 6.64
N LEU A 84 -2.31 -0.35 6.21
CA LEU A 84 -3.32 -0.89 5.31
C LEU A 84 -4.34 -1.79 6.03
N SER A 85 -4.55 -1.60 7.32
CA SER A 85 -5.46 -2.40 8.16
C SER A 85 -6.90 -2.45 7.66
N TYR A 86 -7.37 -1.37 7.04
CA TYR A 86 -8.75 -1.16 6.60
C TYR A 86 -9.05 -1.72 5.21
N ILE A 87 -8.04 -2.00 4.39
CA ILE A 87 -8.21 -2.52 3.03
C ILE A 87 -8.76 -3.94 3.08
N LYS A 88 -9.71 -4.25 2.19
CA LYS A 88 -10.22 -5.61 2.03
C LYS A 88 -9.23 -6.47 1.27
N LEU A 89 -9.09 -7.75 1.66
CA LEU A 89 -8.22 -8.71 0.96
C LEU A 89 -8.57 -8.87 -0.52
N GLY A 90 -9.84 -8.78 -0.84
CA GLY A 90 -10.35 -8.86 -2.21
C GLY A 90 -10.53 -7.51 -2.89
N GLN A 91 -9.97 -6.42 -2.38
CA GLN A 91 -10.13 -5.11 -3.01
C GLN A 91 -9.51 -5.09 -4.41
N ASN A 92 -10.25 -4.53 -5.37
CA ASN A 92 -9.73 -4.42 -6.73
C ASN A 92 -8.61 -3.37 -6.77
N ALA A 93 -7.53 -3.68 -7.47
CA ALA A 93 -6.37 -2.79 -7.59
C ALA A 93 -6.73 -1.42 -8.22
N THR A 94 -7.74 -1.37 -9.08
CA THR A 94 -8.21 -0.12 -9.71
C THR A 94 -8.93 0.82 -8.75
N THR A 95 -9.32 0.35 -7.57
CA THR A 95 -9.97 1.16 -6.53
C THR A 95 -9.01 1.67 -5.46
N LEU A 96 -7.73 1.32 -5.58
CA LEU A 96 -6.69 1.78 -4.66
C LEU A 96 -6.24 3.19 -5.03
N SER A 97 -6.04 4.03 -4.03
CA SER A 97 -5.34 5.30 -4.20
C SER A 97 -3.85 5.06 -4.53
N GLY A 98 -3.17 6.08 -5.08
CA GLY A 98 -1.74 6.00 -5.38
C GLY A 98 -0.90 5.62 -4.15
N GLY A 99 -1.18 6.23 -2.99
CA GLY A 99 -0.50 5.93 -1.74
C GLY A 99 -0.76 4.51 -1.24
N GLU A 100 -1.99 3.98 -1.37
CA GLU A 100 -2.30 2.59 -1.00
C GLU A 100 -1.57 1.60 -1.89
N ALA A 101 -1.55 1.83 -3.20
CA ALA A 101 -0.83 0.98 -4.16
C ALA A 101 0.68 0.97 -3.87
N GLN A 102 1.25 2.13 -3.51
CA GLN A 102 2.65 2.25 -3.13
C GLN A 102 2.97 1.49 -1.85
N ARG A 103 2.13 1.60 -0.81
CA ARG A 103 2.30 0.85 0.45
C ARG A 103 2.15 -0.66 0.27
N ILE A 104 1.28 -1.12 -0.65
CA ILE A 104 1.21 -2.55 -1.01
C ILE A 104 2.53 -3.02 -1.66
N LYS A 105 3.11 -2.20 -2.56
CA LYS A 105 4.44 -2.51 -3.13
C LYS A 105 5.51 -2.57 -2.04
N LEU A 106 5.50 -1.60 -1.11
CA LEU A 106 6.41 -1.58 0.03
C LEU A 106 6.26 -2.84 0.90
N ALA A 107 5.03 -3.22 1.26
CA ALA A 107 4.75 -4.45 2.01
C ALA A 107 5.29 -5.69 1.28
N LYS A 108 5.13 -5.76 -0.05
CA LYS A 108 5.66 -6.85 -0.86
C LYS A 108 7.19 -6.95 -0.78
N GLU A 109 7.89 -5.83 -0.79
CA GLU A 109 9.37 -5.81 -0.64
C GLU A 109 9.80 -6.21 0.77
N LEU A 110 9.06 -5.81 1.81
CA LEU A 110 9.33 -6.24 3.20
C LEU A 110 9.18 -7.74 3.42
N ILE A 111 8.27 -8.40 2.69
CA ILE A 111 8.08 -9.85 2.75
C ILE A 111 9.24 -10.60 2.10
N ARG A 112 9.94 -9.98 1.15
CA ARG A 112 11.08 -10.59 0.44
C ARG A 112 12.32 -10.68 1.34
N ARG A 113 13.18 -11.64 1.06
CA ARG A 113 14.53 -11.66 1.64
C ARG A 113 15.30 -10.46 1.11
N ASP A 114 15.68 -9.58 2.01
CA ASP A 114 16.43 -8.38 1.69
C ASP A 114 17.93 -8.70 1.51
N THR A 115 18.55 -8.06 0.52
CA THR A 115 19.99 -8.17 0.25
C THR A 115 20.79 -7.05 0.92
N GLY A 116 20.14 -6.05 1.50
CA GLY A 116 20.75 -4.87 2.09
C GLY A 116 21.45 -3.94 1.08
N LYS A 117 21.12 -4.04 -0.20
CA LYS A 117 21.72 -3.25 -1.30
C LYS A 117 20.67 -2.70 -2.27
N THR A 118 19.48 -2.39 -1.76
CA THR A 118 18.36 -1.89 -2.58
C THR A 118 18.21 -0.38 -2.38
N LEU A 119 18.00 0.34 -3.47
CA LEU A 119 17.56 1.73 -3.46
C LEU A 119 16.05 1.76 -3.60
N TYR A 120 15.36 2.31 -2.60
CA TYR A 120 13.93 2.58 -2.63
C TYR A 120 13.71 4.06 -2.91
N VAL A 121 12.88 4.36 -3.92
CA VAL A 121 12.41 5.71 -4.21
C VAL A 121 10.90 5.75 -3.94
N LEU A 122 10.50 6.55 -2.98
CA LEU A 122 9.13 6.69 -2.51
C LEU A 122 8.65 8.12 -2.75
N ASP A 123 7.49 8.25 -3.37
CA ASP A 123 6.87 9.53 -3.67
C ASP A 123 5.61 9.69 -2.82
N GLU A 124 5.64 10.67 -1.90
CA GLU A 124 4.58 10.99 -0.95
C GLU A 124 3.94 9.75 -0.26
N PRO A 125 4.74 8.86 0.36
CA PRO A 125 4.20 7.62 0.93
C PRO A 125 3.23 7.84 2.10
N THR A 126 3.19 9.06 2.68
CA THR A 126 2.25 9.39 3.76
C THR A 126 0.90 9.91 3.28
N THR A 127 0.71 10.08 1.96
CA THR A 127 -0.55 10.61 1.41
C THR A 127 -1.75 9.76 1.85
N GLY A 128 -2.75 10.43 2.44
CA GLY A 128 -3.98 9.80 2.93
C GLY A 128 -3.83 9.00 4.22
N LEU A 129 -2.69 9.10 4.93
CA LEU A 129 -2.49 8.47 6.23
C LEU A 129 -2.91 9.39 7.38
N HIS A 130 -3.50 8.78 8.40
CA HIS A 130 -3.67 9.41 9.71
C HIS A 130 -2.32 9.42 10.47
N PHE A 131 -2.11 10.37 11.40
CA PHE A 131 -0.86 10.51 12.17
C PHE A 131 -0.35 9.20 12.78
N HIS A 132 -1.24 8.38 13.32
CA HIS A 132 -0.88 7.09 13.90
C HIS A 132 -0.28 6.12 12.86
N ASP A 133 -0.80 6.14 11.63
CA ASP A 133 -0.33 5.27 10.56
C ASP A 133 0.97 5.80 9.93
N VAL A 134 1.20 7.12 9.96
CA VAL A 134 2.50 7.72 9.61
C VAL A 134 3.59 7.17 10.53
N ALA A 135 3.35 7.13 11.84
CA ALA A 135 4.31 6.58 12.80
C ALA A 135 4.67 5.11 12.51
N LYS A 136 3.66 4.28 12.17
CA LYS A 136 3.89 2.88 11.76
C LYS A 136 4.71 2.80 10.48
N LEU A 137 4.38 3.61 9.47
CA LEU A 137 5.13 3.66 8.23
C LEU A 137 6.60 4.03 8.46
N LEU A 138 6.87 5.03 9.31
CA LEU A 138 8.24 5.42 9.67
C LEU A 138 9.01 4.28 10.34
N GLN A 139 8.39 3.49 11.22
CA GLN A 139 9.02 2.30 11.80
C GLN A 139 9.41 1.28 10.72
N VAL A 140 8.55 1.09 9.73
CA VAL A 140 8.79 0.19 8.60
C VAL A 140 9.94 0.68 7.73
N LEU A 141 9.97 1.98 7.40
CA LEU A 141 11.05 2.60 6.62
C LEU A 141 12.39 2.51 7.35
N ASN A 142 12.41 2.74 8.67
CA ASN A 142 13.60 2.55 9.49
C ASN A 142 14.08 1.10 9.48
N LYS A 143 13.19 0.11 9.60
CA LYS A 143 13.56 -1.31 9.47
C LYS A 143 14.23 -1.63 8.13
N LEU A 144 13.78 -1.01 7.02
CA LEU A 144 14.43 -1.18 5.71
C LEU A 144 15.83 -0.54 5.70
N LYS A 145 15.98 0.65 6.25
CA LYS A 145 17.27 1.34 6.38
C LYS A 145 18.26 0.52 7.21
N GLU A 146 17.86 0.02 8.37
CA GLU A 146 18.68 -0.79 9.27
C GLU A 146 19.17 -2.09 8.63
N ARG A 147 18.46 -2.60 7.63
CA ARG A 147 18.90 -3.74 6.81
C ARG A 147 19.98 -3.39 5.78
N GLY A 148 20.45 -2.13 5.74
CA GLY A 148 21.51 -1.65 4.84
C GLY A 148 21.02 -1.07 3.52
N ASN A 149 19.72 -0.87 3.36
CA ASN A 149 19.16 -0.25 2.15
C ASN A 149 19.26 1.27 2.20
N THR A 150 19.14 1.88 1.02
CA THR A 150 19.05 3.33 0.83
C THR A 150 17.62 3.72 0.47
N LEU A 151 17.08 4.75 1.14
CA LEU A 151 15.74 5.26 0.87
C LEU A 151 15.85 6.72 0.42
N ILE A 152 15.24 7.04 -0.71
CA ILE A 152 14.98 8.41 -1.16
C ILE A 152 13.47 8.62 -1.06
N ILE A 153 13.07 9.61 -0.27
CA ILE A 153 11.66 9.87 0.03
C ILE A 153 11.36 11.30 -0.37
N ILE A 154 10.43 11.48 -1.30
CA ILE A 154 9.89 12.78 -1.67
C ILE A 154 8.71 13.02 -0.74
N GLU A 155 8.78 14.03 0.11
CA GLU A 155 7.75 14.29 1.13
C GLU A 155 7.71 15.77 1.55
N HIS A 156 6.53 16.15 2.03
CA HIS A 156 6.28 17.43 2.67
C HIS A 156 5.78 17.27 4.11
N ASN A 157 5.62 16.04 4.57
CA ASN A 157 5.23 15.74 5.95
C ASN A 157 6.40 15.93 6.89
N LEU A 158 6.26 16.88 7.83
CA LEU A 158 7.32 17.25 8.78
C LEU A 158 7.77 16.08 9.68
N GLU A 159 6.88 15.15 10.01
CA GLU A 159 7.26 13.98 10.82
C GLU A 159 8.23 13.05 10.06
N VAL A 160 8.09 12.95 8.74
CA VAL A 160 9.03 12.21 7.90
C VAL A 160 10.34 12.97 7.77
N ILE A 161 10.27 14.27 7.47
CA ILE A 161 11.45 15.14 7.27
C ILE A 161 12.32 15.14 8.53
N LYS A 162 11.73 15.27 9.72
CA LYS A 162 12.46 15.27 11.01
C LYS A 162 13.19 13.94 11.30
N THR A 163 12.75 12.83 10.73
CA THR A 163 13.34 11.50 10.94
C THR A 163 14.36 11.11 9.87
N ALA A 164 14.56 11.95 8.85
CA ALA A 164 15.53 11.72 7.80
C ALA A 164 16.97 11.85 8.31
N ASP A 165 17.90 11.08 7.74
CA ASP A 165 19.33 11.26 8.02
C ASP A 165 19.90 12.48 7.27
N TRP A 166 19.33 12.77 6.08
CA TRP A 166 19.71 13.89 5.22
C TRP A 166 18.50 14.45 4.50
N VAL A 167 18.41 15.75 4.41
CA VAL A 167 17.35 16.47 3.71
C VAL A 167 17.96 17.26 2.57
N ILE A 168 17.33 17.25 1.41
CA ILE A 168 17.62 18.11 0.26
C ILE A 168 16.35 18.91 -0.01
N ASP A 169 16.40 20.20 0.27
CA ASP A 169 15.30 21.13 0.08
C ASP A 169 15.37 21.78 -1.29
N LEU A 170 14.32 21.62 -2.08
CA LEU A 170 14.20 22.13 -3.45
C LEU A 170 13.20 23.28 -3.49
N GLY A 171 13.60 24.38 -4.12
CA GLY A 171 12.74 25.56 -4.25
C GLY A 171 13.36 26.66 -5.11
N PRO A 172 13.02 27.98 -4.87
CA PRO A 172 12.05 28.46 -3.86
C PRO A 172 10.58 28.20 -4.24
N GLU A 173 10.31 28.05 -5.54
CA GLU A 173 8.97 27.85 -6.10
C GLU A 173 8.90 26.56 -6.92
N GLY A 174 7.74 26.25 -7.50
CA GLY A 174 7.55 25.17 -8.45
C GLY A 174 7.75 25.62 -9.91
N GLY A 175 7.83 24.68 -10.84
CA GLY A 175 7.90 24.95 -12.27
C GLY A 175 9.20 25.65 -12.71
N THR A 176 9.10 26.63 -13.60
CA THR A 176 10.27 27.33 -14.18
C THR A 176 11.05 28.19 -13.18
N GLY A 177 10.44 28.57 -12.05
CA GLY A 177 11.07 29.35 -10.98
C GLY A 177 11.68 28.50 -9.86
N GLY A 178 11.60 27.18 -9.94
CA GLY A 178 12.01 26.24 -8.89
C GLY A 178 13.03 25.21 -9.34
N GLY A 179 13.17 24.16 -8.52
CA GLY A 179 14.06 23.05 -8.83
C GLY A 179 15.52 23.27 -8.45
N TYR A 180 15.83 24.35 -7.75
CA TYR A 180 17.17 24.60 -7.22
C TYR A 180 17.30 24.02 -5.81
N VAL A 181 18.51 23.52 -5.47
CA VAL A 181 18.80 23.13 -4.09
C VAL A 181 18.94 24.41 -3.25
N ILE A 182 18.00 24.63 -2.34
CA ILE A 182 17.98 25.77 -1.42
C ILE A 182 18.83 25.50 -0.19
N SER A 183 18.72 24.28 0.32
CA SER A 183 19.42 23.83 1.52
C SER A 183 19.61 22.33 1.47
N GLU A 184 20.71 21.85 2.04
CA GLU A 184 20.93 20.42 2.26
C GLU A 184 21.65 20.19 3.59
N GLY A 185 21.42 19.06 4.22
CA GLY A 185 22.04 18.69 5.50
C GLY A 185 21.14 17.83 6.36
N THR A 186 21.52 17.67 7.63
CA THR A 186 20.61 17.06 8.59
C THR A 186 19.39 17.95 8.82
N PRO A 187 18.25 17.38 9.30
CA PRO A 187 17.06 18.19 9.60
C PRO A 187 17.37 19.42 10.47
N GLU A 188 18.27 19.29 11.46
CA GLU A 188 18.66 20.37 12.37
C GLU A 188 19.52 21.44 11.65
N GLN A 189 20.26 21.07 10.62
CA GLN A 189 21.05 22.03 9.82
C GLN A 189 20.13 22.78 8.89
N VAL A 190 19.23 22.08 8.18
CA VAL A 190 18.26 22.68 7.25
C VAL A 190 17.32 23.63 7.99
N SER A 191 16.84 23.26 9.18
CA SER A 191 15.94 24.12 9.98
C SER A 191 16.53 25.46 10.41
N LYS A 192 17.87 25.62 10.37
CA LYS A 192 18.56 26.89 10.66
C LYS A 192 18.71 27.78 9.44
N ASN A 193 18.46 27.25 8.24
CA ASN A 193 18.57 28.02 7.01
C ASN A 193 17.30 28.86 6.80
N LYS A 194 17.45 30.20 6.88
CA LYS A 194 16.33 31.15 6.71
C LYS A 194 15.71 31.16 5.30
N LYS A 195 16.32 30.49 4.32
CA LYS A 195 15.79 30.35 2.95
C LYS A 195 14.96 29.10 2.76
N SER A 196 15.04 28.15 3.68
CA SER A 196 14.20 26.94 3.75
C SER A 196 12.93 27.26 4.52
N TYR A 197 11.78 26.76 4.07
CA TYR A 197 10.47 26.99 4.70
C TYR A 197 10.13 25.88 5.71
#